data_04680db8b921d83d16bae1c68ea0e3b6
#
_entry.id   04680db8b921d83d16bae1c68ea0e3b6
#
_cell.length_a   1.000
_cell.length_b   1.000
_cell.length_c   1.000
_cell.angle_alpha   90.00
_cell.angle_beta   90.00
_cell.angle_gamma   90.00
#
_symmetry.space_group_name_H-M   'P 1'
#
loop_
_entity.id
_entity.type
_entity.pdbx_description
1 polymer ?
#
loop_
_entity_poly.entity_id
_entity_poly.type
_entity_poly.pdbx_seq_one_letter_code
_entity_poly.pdbx_strand_id
1 'polypeptide(L)'
;SQGHFTEVSRADLVGGYLGQTAIKTKEVLEEALGGVLFLDEAYMLTPGGDQGADDEDIFGQEALDTILAFMENHRDNLLVIAAGYHEEMLRFVNANPGLRSRFTRFIDFPDYDVPELSRIFRRFAEEQQYSLTVSCQQRVEQLMEQSWRQRQKGFGNAREVRNLFEKTLARQATRLSALPSRSKEDLRTLTETDLPLEQRTPTSSTEQPALAELDQLVGVEEVKQELSSLVNLLRVQQMRREQHMPVTEVCCHLVFAGNPGTGKTTVARILARELHRIG
;
A
#
# COMPACT_ATOMS: atom_id res chain seq x y z
N SER A 1 -28.88 12.29 -8.28
CA SER A 1 -27.78 11.34 -8.21
C SER A 1 -27.70 10.80 -6.79
N GLN A 2 -27.48 9.50 -6.62
CA GLN A 2 -27.31 8.89 -5.29
C GLN A 2 -25.88 9.09 -4.77
N GLY A 3 -24.96 9.59 -5.61
CA GLY A 3 -23.59 9.96 -5.24
C GLY A 3 -22.72 8.77 -4.82
N HIS A 4 -23.07 7.54 -5.21
CA HIS A 4 -22.25 6.36 -4.91
C HIS A 4 -20.99 6.34 -5.77
N PHE A 5 -19.96 5.65 -5.28
CA PHE A 5 -18.66 5.55 -5.90
C PHE A 5 -18.33 4.07 -6.13
N THR A 6 -18.16 3.68 -7.38
CA THR A 6 -17.85 2.33 -7.81
C THR A 6 -16.41 2.32 -8.30
N GLU A 7 -15.52 1.68 -7.53
CA GLU A 7 -14.10 1.52 -7.88
C GLU A 7 -13.92 0.18 -8.57
N VAL A 8 -13.25 0.17 -9.71
CA VAL A 8 -13.02 -1.03 -10.51
C VAL A 8 -11.64 -1.02 -11.14
N SER A 9 -11.10 -2.20 -11.31
CA SER A 9 -9.86 -2.50 -12.04
C SER A 9 -10.17 -3.30 -13.30
N ARG A 10 -9.12 -3.60 -14.10
CA ARG A 10 -9.25 -4.51 -15.25
C ARG A 10 -9.91 -5.84 -14.87
N ALA A 11 -9.57 -6.42 -13.71
CA ALA A 11 -10.07 -7.73 -13.29
C ALA A 11 -11.60 -7.74 -13.05
N ASP A 12 -12.16 -6.59 -12.69
CA ASP A 12 -13.60 -6.45 -12.45
C ASP A 12 -14.41 -6.33 -13.75
N LEU A 13 -13.76 -5.93 -14.83
CA LEU A 13 -14.39 -5.67 -16.14
C LEU A 13 -14.24 -6.84 -17.11
N VAL A 14 -13.05 -7.46 -17.14
CA VAL A 14 -12.71 -8.49 -18.11
C VAL A 14 -13.26 -9.86 -17.68
N GLY A 15 -13.88 -10.58 -18.64
CA GLY A 15 -14.34 -11.95 -18.48
C GLY A 15 -13.28 -12.97 -18.89
N GLY A 16 -13.51 -14.24 -18.55
CA GLY A 16 -12.61 -15.34 -18.88
C GLY A 16 -12.75 -15.91 -20.31
N TYR A 17 -13.83 -15.55 -21.01
CA TYR A 17 -14.14 -16.07 -22.35
C TYR A 17 -14.71 -14.98 -23.26
N LEU A 18 -14.57 -15.18 -24.57
CA LEU A 18 -15.13 -14.27 -25.59
C LEU A 18 -16.63 -14.02 -25.36
N GLY A 19 -17.03 -12.74 -25.39
CA GLY A 19 -18.41 -12.29 -25.20
C GLY A 19 -18.87 -12.15 -23.74
N GLN A 20 -18.08 -12.58 -22.75
CA GLN A 20 -18.38 -12.37 -21.34
C GLN A 20 -17.95 -10.99 -20.86
N THR A 21 -16.91 -10.43 -21.46
CA THR A 21 -16.35 -9.13 -21.08
C THR A 21 -17.36 -8.01 -21.24
N ALA A 22 -18.02 -7.92 -22.40
CA ALA A 22 -19.03 -6.89 -22.63
C ALA A 22 -20.20 -6.98 -21.65
N ILE A 23 -20.67 -8.21 -21.33
CA ILE A 23 -21.76 -8.42 -20.37
C ILE A 23 -21.34 -7.95 -18.98
N LYS A 24 -20.20 -8.45 -18.48
CA LYS A 24 -19.65 -8.12 -17.15
C LYS A 24 -19.37 -6.63 -17.02
N THR A 25 -18.75 -6.02 -18.03
CA THR A 25 -18.49 -4.58 -18.07
C THR A 25 -19.81 -3.80 -18.00
N LYS A 26 -20.82 -4.22 -18.74
CA LYS A 26 -22.13 -3.55 -18.74
C LYS A 26 -22.82 -3.62 -17.38
N GLU A 27 -22.80 -4.77 -16.70
CA GLU A 27 -23.33 -4.92 -15.34
C GLU A 27 -22.69 -3.93 -14.37
N VAL A 28 -21.37 -3.81 -14.37
CA VAL A 28 -20.63 -2.84 -13.54
C VAL A 28 -20.99 -1.39 -13.88
N LEU A 29 -21.14 -1.08 -15.15
CA LEU A 29 -21.53 0.25 -15.61
C LEU A 29 -22.98 0.62 -15.20
N GLU A 30 -23.90 -0.36 -15.25
CA GLU A 30 -25.29 -0.17 -14.78
C GLU A 30 -25.35 0.06 -13.26
N GLU A 31 -24.51 -0.64 -12.48
CA GLU A 31 -24.38 -0.41 -11.04
C GLU A 31 -23.81 0.99 -10.71
N ALA A 32 -22.97 1.55 -11.57
CA ALA A 32 -22.38 2.87 -11.38
C ALA A 32 -23.31 4.03 -11.83
N LEU A 33 -24.46 3.75 -12.46
CA LEU A 33 -25.39 4.79 -12.94
C LEU A 33 -25.91 5.67 -11.80
N GLY A 34 -25.90 6.98 -12.01
CA GLY A 34 -26.28 7.98 -11.03
C GLY A 34 -25.14 8.33 -10.05
N GLY A 35 -23.95 7.77 -10.25
CA GLY A 35 -22.77 7.96 -9.41
C GLY A 35 -21.48 8.19 -10.19
N VAL A 36 -20.39 7.72 -9.63
CA VAL A 36 -19.03 7.83 -10.17
C VAL A 36 -18.47 6.42 -10.40
N LEU A 37 -18.00 6.16 -11.60
CA LEU A 37 -17.16 5.00 -11.91
C LEU A 37 -15.69 5.45 -11.87
N PHE A 38 -14.90 4.82 -11.02
CA PHE A 38 -13.46 5.06 -10.91
C PHE A 38 -12.72 3.84 -11.47
N LEU A 39 -12.01 4.06 -12.57
CA LEU A 39 -11.18 3.05 -13.22
C LEU A 39 -9.74 3.20 -12.72
N ASP A 40 -9.31 2.31 -11.82
CA ASP A 40 -7.92 2.31 -11.37
C ASP A 40 -7.03 1.57 -12.38
N GLU A 41 -5.84 2.13 -12.62
CA GLU A 41 -4.88 1.65 -13.61
C GLU A 41 -5.52 1.41 -15.01
N ALA A 42 -6.34 2.37 -15.46
CA ALA A 42 -7.15 2.25 -16.67
C ALA A 42 -6.35 1.90 -17.94
N TYR A 43 -5.07 2.25 -17.97
CA TYR A 43 -4.14 1.89 -19.07
C TYR A 43 -3.99 0.36 -19.24
N MET A 44 -4.27 -0.42 -18.21
CA MET A 44 -4.27 -1.89 -18.29
C MET A 44 -5.34 -2.45 -19.24
N LEU A 45 -6.31 -1.63 -19.67
CA LEU A 45 -7.31 -1.99 -20.69
C LEU A 45 -6.84 -1.79 -22.11
N THR A 46 -5.65 -1.20 -22.32
CA THR A 46 -5.09 -0.99 -23.67
C THR A 46 -3.94 -1.95 -23.96
N PRO A 47 -3.75 -2.38 -25.24
CA PRO A 47 -2.62 -3.23 -25.62
C PRO A 47 -1.27 -2.58 -25.22
N GLY A 48 -0.37 -3.37 -24.64
CA GLY A 48 0.95 -2.90 -24.19
C GLY A 48 1.01 -2.31 -22.79
N GLY A 49 -0.04 -2.45 -21.97
CA GLY A 49 -0.08 -1.99 -20.58
C GLY A 49 0.83 -2.77 -19.63
N ASP A 50 1.11 -4.04 -19.88
CA ASP A 50 2.16 -4.81 -19.20
C ASP A 50 2.63 -5.97 -20.09
N GLN A 51 3.93 -6.01 -20.36
CA GLN A 51 4.70 -7.11 -20.99
C GLN A 51 4.23 -7.68 -22.34
N GLY A 52 4.84 -7.22 -23.40
CA GLY A 52 4.97 -7.93 -24.68
C GLY A 52 4.13 -7.35 -25.82
N ALA A 53 4.82 -6.79 -26.79
CA ALA A 53 4.28 -6.03 -27.93
C ALA A 53 3.53 -6.87 -28.98
N ASP A 54 3.16 -8.13 -28.72
CA ASP A 54 2.66 -9.04 -29.74
C ASP A 54 1.29 -9.70 -29.45
N ASP A 55 0.63 -9.42 -28.31
CA ASP A 55 -0.71 -9.96 -28.08
C ASP A 55 -1.77 -8.84 -28.14
N GLU A 56 -2.64 -8.89 -29.14
CA GLU A 56 -3.85 -8.06 -29.20
C GLU A 56 -4.71 -8.40 -27.96
N ASP A 57 -4.75 -7.51 -26.99
CA ASP A 57 -5.64 -7.64 -25.83
C ASP A 57 -7.10 -7.40 -26.23
N ILE A 58 -7.69 -8.41 -26.87
CA ILE A 58 -9.06 -8.39 -27.36
C ILE A 58 -10.06 -8.13 -26.24
N PHE A 59 -9.82 -8.66 -25.04
CA PHE A 59 -10.73 -8.52 -23.90
C PHE A 59 -10.68 -7.11 -23.29
N GLY A 60 -9.50 -6.53 -23.14
CA GLY A 60 -9.36 -5.14 -22.69
C GLY A 60 -10.00 -4.17 -23.68
N GLN A 61 -9.82 -4.40 -24.98
CA GLN A 61 -10.45 -3.60 -26.02
C GLN A 61 -11.98 -3.73 -26.01
N GLU A 62 -12.53 -4.94 -25.84
CA GLU A 62 -13.99 -5.18 -25.72
C GLU A 62 -14.59 -4.43 -24.51
N ALA A 63 -13.90 -4.46 -23.36
CA ALA A 63 -14.30 -3.69 -22.18
C ALA A 63 -14.29 -2.19 -22.46
N LEU A 64 -13.23 -1.69 -23.09
CA LEU A 64 -13.06 -0.28 -23.40
C LEU A 64 -14.12 0.24 -24.37
N ASP A 65 -14.42 -0.53 -25.43
CA ASP A 65 -15.45 -0.18 -26.40
C ASP A 65 -16.85 -0.16 -25.75
N THR A 66 -17.12 -1.08 -24.83
CA THR A 66 -18.35 -1.11 -24.03
C THR A 66 -18.45 0.12 -23.13
N ILE A 67 -17.37 0.51 -22.44
CA ILE A 67 -17.33 1.71 -21.61
C ILE A 67 -17.60 2.96 -22.46
N LEU A 68 -16.92 3.10 -23.60
CA LEU A 68 -17.06 4.26 -24.47
C LEU A 68 -18.47 4.41 -25.02
N ALA A 69 -19.11 3.30 -25.43
CA ALA A 69 -20.50 3.32 -25.89
C ALA A 69 -21.46 3.69 -24.76
N PHE A 70 -21.22 3.18 -23.56
CA PHE A 70 -22.06 3.47 -22.40
C PHE A 70 -21.93 4.92 -21.93
N MET A 71 -20.73 5.47 -21.89
CA MET A 71 -20.46 6.89 -21.57
C MET A 71 -21.23 7.83 -22.52
N GLU A 72 -21.28 7.47 -23.81
CA GLU A 72 -22.00 8.27 -24.81
C GLU A 72 -23.51 8.29 -24.52
N ASN A 73 -24.08 7.15 -24.16
CA ASN A 73 -25.50 7.00 -23.93
C ASN A 73 -25.99 7.55 -22.58
N HIS A 74 -25.07 7.71 -21.62
CA HIS A 74 -25.39 8.09 -20.24
C HIS A 74 -24.61 9.32 -19.73
N ARG A 75 -24.30 10.27 -20.62
CA ARG A 75 -23.51 11.48 -20.35
C ARG A 75 -23.97 12.28 -19.14
N ASP A 76 -25.28 12.35 -18.92
CA ASP A 76 -25.89 13.18 -17.87
C ASP A 76 -26.02 12.43 -16.53
N ASN A 77 -25.77 11.12 -16.52
CA ASN A 77 -26.08 10.25 -15.37
C ASN A 77 -24.90 9.40 -14.90
N LEU A 78 -23.71 9.52 -15.51
CA LEU A 78 -22.51 8.79 -15.13
C LEU A 78 -21.28 9.68 -15.26
N LEU A 79 -20.52 9.81 -14.18
CA LEU A 79 -19.18 10.38 -14.22
C LEU A 79 -18.15 9.23 -14.25
N VAL A 80 -17.27 9.22 -15.24
CA VAL A 80 -16.16 8.27 -15.32
C VAL A 80 -14.86 8.99 -15.04
N ILE A 81 -14.09 8.46 -14.10
CA ILE A 81 -12.74 8.91 -13.77
C ILE A 81 -11.78 7.76 -14.07
N ALA A 82 -10.81 7.98 -14.94
CA ALA A 82 -9.75 7.05 -15.23
C ALA A 82 -8.45 7.51 -14.53
N ALA A 83 -7.84 6.63 -13.77
CA ALA A 83 -6.62 6.91 -13.03
C ALA A 83 -5.48 5.97 -13.44
N GLY A 84 -4.23 6.42 -13.24
CA GLY A 84 -3.03 5.65 -13.53
C GLY A 84 -1.79 6.52 -13.59
N TYR A 85 -0.65 5.94 -13.93
CA TYR A 85 0.60 6.68 -14.07
C TYR A 85 0.55 7.66 -15.24
N HIS A 86 1.16 8.83 -15.07
CA HIS A 86 1.07 9.96 -16.01
C HIS A 86 1.36 9.56 -17.46
N GLU A 87 2.49 8.94 -17.73
CA GLU A 87 2.87 8.58 -19.11
C GLU A 87 1.98 7.48 -19.69
N GLU A 88 1.61 6.51 -18.89
CA GLU A 88 0.72 5.42 -19.25
C GLU A 88 -0.68 5.96 -19.58
N MET A 89 -1.19 6.93 -18.79
CA MET A 89 -2.47 7.57 -19.05
C MET A 89 -2.46 8.46 -20.28
N LEU A 90 -1.34 9.12 -20.58
CA LEU A 90 -1.18 9.82 -21.87
C LEU A 90 -1.26 8.85 -23.07
N ARG A 91 -0.64 7.67 -22.97
CA ARG A 91 -0.76 6.62 -23.99
C ARG A 91 -2.18 6.10 -24.10
N PHE A 92 -2.81 5.81 -22.96
CA PHE A 92 -4.19 5.35 -22.88
C PHE A 92 -5.16 6.29 -23.62
N VAL A 93 -5.15 7.58 -23.29
CA VAL A 93 -6.04 8.56 -23.93
C VAL A 93 -5.75 8.70 -25.43
N ASN A 94 -4.49 8.56 -25.85
CA ASN A 94 -4.10 8.67 -27.25
C ASN A 94 -4.24 7.36 -28.03
N ALA A 95 -4.46 6.22 -27.40
CA ALA A 95 -4.61 4.93 -28.06
C ALA A 95 -5.89 4.85 -28.92
N ASN A 96 -6.93 5.60 -28.56
CA ASN A 96 -8.21 5.58 -29.24
C ASN A 96 -8.81 6.99 -29.34
N PRO A 97 -9.20 7.47 -30.57
CA PRO A 97 -9.86 8.76 -30.74
C PRO A 97 -11.13 8.92 -29.90
N GLY A 98 -11.84 7.82 -29.64
CA GLY A 98 -13.02 7.80 -28.79
C GLY A 98 -12.71 8.16 -27.34
N LEU A 99 -11.58 7.69 -26.78
CA LEU A 99 -11.10 8.08 -25.44
C LEU A 99 -10.79 9.56 -25.39
N ARG A 100 -10.03 10.08 -26.36
CA ARG A 100 -9.64 11.47 -26.41
C ARG A 100 -10.83 12.44 -26.50
N SER A 101 -11.90 12.04 -27.20
CA SER A 101 -13.10 12.88 -27.31
C SER A 101 -13.96 12.89 -26.06
N ARG A 102 -13.88 11.86 -25.20
CA ARG A 102 -14.71 11.72 -23.99
C ARG A 102 -13.96 12.14 -22.72
N PHE A 103 -12.67 11.84 -22.60
CA PHE A 103 -11.83 12.31 -21.50
C PHE A 103 -11.22 13.67 -21.84
N THR A 104 -12.02 14.72 -21.69
CA THR A 104 -11.66 16.10 -22.07
C THR A 104 -10.85 16.83 -20.98
N ARG A 105 -10.83 16.31 -19.77
CA ARG A 105 -10.12 16.91 -18.63
C ARG A 105 -9.02 15.98 -18.16
N PHE A 106 -7.80 16.47 -18.14
CA PHE A 106 -6.64 15.80 -17.60
C PHE A 106 -6.20 16.54 -16.34
N ILE A 107 -6.19 15.82 -15.20
CA ILE A 107 -5.80 16.39 -13.91
C ILE A 107 -4.49 15.70 -13.52
N ASP A 108 -3.43 16.46 -13.47
CA ASP A 108 -2.12 15.97 -13.09
C ASP A 108 -1.93 16.04 -11.56
N PHE A 109 -1.34 14.99 -11.00
CA PHE A 109 -0.98 14.89 -9.59
C PHE A 109 0.54 14.86 -9.50
N PRO A 110 1.20 16.01 -9.26
CA PRO A 110 2.65 16.06 -9.13
C PRO A 110 3.12 15.32 -7.88
N ASP A 111 4.39 14.91 -7.90
CA ASP A 111 5.03 14.39 -6.70
C ASP A 111 5.01 15.43 -5.58
N TYR A 112 4.79 14.96 -4.36
CA TYR A 112 4.90 15.79 -3.17
C TYR A 112 6.35 16.26 -2.96
N ASP A 113 6.51 17.48 -2.48
CA ASP A 113 7.81 17.99 -2.04
C ASP A 113 8.18 17.48 -0.63
N VAL A 114 9.42 17.73 -0.21
CA VAL A 114 9.93 17.25 1.10
C VAL A 114 9.12 17.78 2.29
N PRO A 115 8.75 19.08 2.36
CA PRO A 115 7.85 19.61 3.37
C PRO A 115 6.48 18.92 3.41
N GLU A 116 5.92 18.60 2.22
CA GLU A 116 4.63 17.93 2.12
C GLU A 116 4.70 16.48 2.60
N LEU A 117 5.73 15.73 2.18
CA LEU A 117 5.97 14.36 2.65
C LEU A 117 6.16 14.32 4.17
N SER A 118 6.91 15.27 4.74
CA SER A 118 7.10 15.37 6.19
C SER A 118 5.80 15.72 6.92
N ARG A 119 4.93 16.53 6.31
CA ARG A 119 3.60 16.86 6.82
C ARG A 119 2.67 15.65 6.80
N ILE A 120 2.74 14.83 5.74
CA ILE A 120 1.97 13.59 5.64
C ILE A 120 2.38 12.63 6.76
N PHE A 121 3.69 12.46 7.04
CA PHE A 121 4.15 11.64 8.16
C PHE A 121 3.59 12.12 9.50
N ARG A 122 3.66 13.43 9.75
CA ARG A 122 3.11 14.03 10.97
C ARG A 122 1.61 13.78 11.10
N ARG A 123 0.87 13.92 10.00
CA ARG A 123 -0.56 13.65 9.98
C ARG A 123 -0.89 12.19 10.33
N PHE A 124 -0.16 11.21 9.80
CA PHE A 124 -0.33 9.81 10.20
C PHE A 124 -0.08 9.62 11.71
N ALA A 125 0.93 10.27 12.26
CA ALA A 125 1.20 10.22 13.69
C ALA A 125 0.05 10.84 14.52
N GLU A 126 -0.43 12.02 14.14
CA GLU A 126 -1.52 12.74 14.81
C GLU A 126 -2.84 11.96 14.77
N GLU A 127 -3.23 11.41 13.61
CA GLU A 127 -4.44 10.59 13.44
C GLU A 127 -4.43 9.36 14.36
N GLN A 128 -3.26 8.82 14.64
CA GLN A 128 -3.06 7.67 15.53
C GLN A 128 -2.69 8.07 16.96
N GLN A 129 -2.79 9.36 17.32
CA GLN A 129 -2.46 9.91 18.63
C GLN A 129 -1.02 9.62 19.07
N TYR A 130 -0.07 9.63 18.14
CA TYR A 130 1.35 9.62 18.44
C TYR A 130 1.89 11.05 18.53
N SER A 131 2.82 11.27 19.45
CA SER A 131 3.60 12.49 19.60
C SER A 131 5.00 12.26 19.04
N LEU A 132 5.52 13.21 18.28
CA LEU A 132 6.87 13.16 17.74
C LEU A 132 7.78 14.06 18.57
N THR A 133 8.93 13.55 19.01
CA THR A 133 9.97 14.43 19.58
C THR A 133 10.55 15.36 18.50
N VAL A 134 11.14 16.48 18.91
CA VAL A 134 11.76 17.45 17.99
C VAL A 134 12.85 16.76 17.13
N SER A 135 13.68 15.92 17.75
CA SER A 135 14.72 15.15 17.04
C SER A 135 14.12 14.16 16.04
N CYS A 136 12.98 13.52 16.40
CA CYS A 136 12.27 12.64 15.49
C CYS A 136 11.75 13.41 14.25
N GLN A 137 11.16 14.60 14.44
CA GLN A 137 10.68 15.42 13.33
C GLN A 137 11.82 15.81 12.37
N GLN A 138 12.95 16.27 12.91
CA GLN A 138 14.13 16.65 12.12
C GLN A 138 14.68 15.44 11.34
N ARG A 139 14.70 14.27 11.95
CA ARG A 139 15.17 13.06 11.29
C ARG A 139 14.21 12.58 10.19
N VAL A 140 12.91 12.72 10.37
CA VAL A 140 11.90 12.46 9.31
C VAL A 140 12.17 13.35 8.10
N GLU A 141 12.40 14.65 8.30
CA GLU A 141 12.71 15.57 7.19
C GLU A 141 13.97 15.15 6.42
N GLN A 142 15.04 14.76 7.13
CA GLN A 142 16.26 14.25 6.48
C GLN A 142 16.00 12.99 5.66
N LEU A 143 15.24 12.03 6.20
CA LEU A 143 14.90 10.80 5.49
C LEU A 143 14.02 11.07 4.26
N MET A 144 13.07 11.99 4.37
CA MET A 144 12.25 12.41 3.23
C MET A 144 13.08 13.12 2.16
N GLU A 145 14.02 13.98 2.56
CA GLU A 145 14.94 14.65 1.63
C GLU A 145 15.82 13.63 0.89
N GLN A 146 16.34 12.64 1.59
CA GLN A 146 17.13 11.58 0.99
C GLN A 146 16.31 10.74 0.00
N SER A 147 15.13 10.30 0.41
CA SER A 147 14.21 9.54 -0.44
C SER A 147 13.82 10.34 -1.68
N TRP A 148 13.52 11.62 -1.53
CA TRP A 148 13.17 12.52 -2.62
C TRP A 148 14.31 12.75 -3.60
N ARG A 149 15.56 12.90 -3.11
CA ARG A 149 16.76 13.03 -3.96
C ARG A 149 17.07 11.75 -4.75
N GLN A 150 16.78 10.60 -4.16
CA GLN A 150 17.02 9.28 -4.77
C GLN A 150 15.83 8.75 -5.57
N ARG A 151 14.74 9.54 -5.66
CA ARG A 151 13.52 9.09 -6.32
C ARG A 151 13.76 8.70 -7.76
N GLN A 152 13.16 7.59 -8.12
CA GLN A 152 13.11 7.07 -9.49
C GLN A 152 11.71 7.25 -10.07
N LYS A 153 11.53 6.91 -11.36
CA LYS A 153 10.20 6.83 -11.97
C LYS A 153 9.32 5.88 -11.16
N GLY A 154 8.12 6.34 -10.81
CA GLY A 154 7.21 5.58 -9.94
C GLY A 154 7.44 5.77 -8.45
N PHE A 155 8.05 6.88 -8.04
CA PHE A 155 8.19 7.24 -6.64
C PHE A 155 6.85 7.15 -5.89
N GLY A 156 6.84 6.42 -4.76
CA GLY A 156 5.61 6.04 -4.07
C GLY A 156 4.93 7.15 -3.26
N ASN A 157 5.52 8.36 -3.17
CA ASN A 157 4.95 9.51 -2.49
C ASN A 157 4.39 9.17 -1.09
N ALA A 158 3.09 9.34 -0.87
CA ALA A 158 2.44 9.03 0.40
C ALA A 158 2.55 7.54 0.80
N ARG A 159 2.71 6.60 -0.14
CA ARG A 159 2.98 5.19 0.16
C ARG A 159 4.36 5.01 0.80
N GLU A 160 5.38 5.73 0.30
CA GLU A 160 6.72 5.73 0.92
C GLU A 160 6.67 6.27 2.35
N VAL A 161 5.92 7.35 2.57
CA VAL A 161 5.73 7.92 3.91
C VAL A 161 5.02 6.94 4.83
N ARG A 162 3.99 6.25 4.35
CA ARG A 162 3.28 5.21 5.10
C ARG A 162 4.22 4.06 5.48
N ASN A 163 5.00 3.56 4.51
CA ASN A 163 6.00 2.51 4.76
C ASN A 163 7.03 2.94 5.82
N LEU A 164 7.49 4.21 5.76
CA LEU A 164 8.39 4.74 6.79
C LEU A 164 7.70 4.79 8.15
N PHE A 165 6.44 5.24 8.21
CA PHE A 165 5.67 5.30 9.45
C PHE A 165 5.47 3.92 10.07
N GLU A 166 5.09 2.91 9.29
CA GLU A 166 4.93 1.53 9.75
C GLU A 166 6.25 0.94 10.27
N LYS A 167 7.37 1.17 9.56
CA LYS A 167 8.71 0.79 10.05
C LYS A 167 9.07 1.49 11.36
N THR A 168 8.70 2.76 11.51
CA THR A 168 8.91 3.52 12.76
C THR A 168 8.13 2.91 13.91
N LEU A 169 6.87 2.52 13.69
CA LEU A 169 6.04 1.84 14.70
C LEU A 169 6.63 0.48 15.10
N ALA A 170 7.10 -0.31 14.14
CA ALA A 170 7.74 -1.60 14.41
C ALA A 170 9.00 -1.44 15.29
N ARG A 171 9.81 -0.41 15.04
CA ARG A 171 11.00 -0.10 15.83
C ARG A 171 10.65 0.44 17.22
N GLN A 172 9.63 1.31 17.34
CA GLN A 172 9.10 1.71 18.64
C GLN A 172 8.67 0.48 19.45
N ALA A 173 7.93 -0.44 18.82
CA ALA A 173 7.49 -1.68 19.47
C ALA A 173 8.67 -2.52 19.97
N THR A 174 9.73 -2.63 19.18
CA THR A 174 10.97 -3.32 19.56
C THR A 174 11.64 -2.61 20.75
N ARG A 175 11.75 -1.29 20.72
CA ARG A 175 12.31 -0.51 21.84
C ARG A 175 11.48 -0.70 23.11
N LEU A 176 10.15 -0.62 23.00
CA LEU A 176 9.26 -0.78 24.14
C LEU A 176 9.27 -2.21 24.72
N SER A 177 9.50 -3.22 23.89
CA SER A 177 9.58 -4.62 24.37
C SER A 177 10.79 -4.86 25.26
N ALA A 178 11.84 -4.09 25.11
CA ALA A 178 13.03 -4.15 25.95
C ALA A 178 12.91 -3.42 27.29
N LEU A 179 11.84 -2.64 27.51
CA LEU A 179 11.62 -1.90 28.74
C LEU A 179 10.94 -2.80 29.80
N PRO A 180 11.39 -2.75 31.06
CA PRO A 180 10.80 -3.54 32.15
C PRO A 180 9.39 -3.07 32.54
N SER A 181 9.10 -1.80 32.34
CA SER A 181 7.75 -1.22 32.52
C SER A 181 7.50 -0.20 31.41
N ARG A 182 6.23 -0.01 31.03
CA ARG A 182 5.81 0.86 29.94
C ARG A 182 4.74 1.82 30.44
N SER A 183 5.01 3.11 30.31
CA SER A 183 4.03 4.15 30.61
C SER A 183 3.11 4.37 29.40
N LYS A 184 1.97 5.02 29.66
CA LYS A 184 1.06 5.46 28.59
C LYS A 184 1.73 6.47 27.63
N GLU A 185 2.65 7.25 28.15
CA GLU A 185 3.42 8.23 27.39
C GLU A 185 4.44 7.55 26.48
N ASP A 186 5.11 6.47 26.93
CA ASP A 186 6.01 5.67 26.09
C ASP A 186 5.27 5.07 24.88
N LEU A 187 4.02 4.62 25.07
CA LEU A 187 3.20 4.07 24.00
C LEU A 187 2.74 5.12 22.97
N ARG A 188 2.81 6.42 23.31
CA ARG A 188 2.40 7.52 22.46
C ARG A 188 3.56 8.24 21.79
N THR A 189 4.78 8.13 22.33
CA THR A 189 5.91 8.94 21.88
C THR A 189 6.78 8.18 20.89
N LEU A 190 6.98 8.79 19.72
CA LEU A 190 7.96 8.37 18.72
C LEU A 190 9.21 9.22 18.86
N THR A 191 10.33 8.56 18.93
CA THR A 191 11.66 9.15 19.10
C THR A 191 12.51 8.97 17.86
N GLU A 192 13.62 9.68 17.76
CA GLU A 192 14.58 9.53 16.66
C GLU A 192 15.09 8.08 16.52
N THR A 193 15.24 7.36 17.63
CA THR A 193 15.72 5.97 17.65
C THR A 193 14.73 4.98 17.04
N ASP A 194 13.46 5.37 16.92
CA ASP A 194 12.42 4.56 16.29
C ASP A 194 12.44 4.68 14.76
N LEU A 195 13.14 5.68 14.21
CA LEU A 195 13.30 5.81 12.76
C LEU A 195 14.38 4.86 12.23
N PRO A 196 14.26 4.39 10.99
CA PRO A 196 15.30 3.57 10.37
C PRO A 196 16.64 4.31 10.33
N LEU A 197 17.70 3.66 10.82
CA LEU A 197 19.06 4.11 10.61
C LEU A 197 19.48 3.74 9.20
N GLU A 198 20.27 4.56 8.55
CA GLU A 198 21.01 4.16 7.36
C GLU A 198 21.76 2.86 7.68
N GLN A 199 21.74 1.91 6.74
CA GLN A 199 22.27 0.57 6.89
C GLN A 199 23.65 0.58 7.59
N ARG A 200 23.63 0.40 8.90
CA ARG A 200 24.74 -0.15 9.64
C ARG A 200 24.27 -1.50 10.18
N THR A 201 25.00 -2.54 9.84
CA THR A 201 24.85 -3.93 10.28
C THR A 201 24.30 -4.04 11.71
N PRO A 202 23.32 -4.92 11.95
CA PRO A 202 22.71 -5.05 13.26
C PRO A 202 23.70 -5.62 14.26
N THR A 203 23.95 -4.87 15.33
CA THR A 203 24.61 -5.38 16.51
C THR A 203 23.56 -5.88 17.50
N SER A 204 23.67 -7.15 17.82
CA SER A 204 23.12 -7.89 18.98
C SER A 204 21.65 -7.74 19.33
N SER A 205 20.94 -8.81 19.03
CA SER A 205 19.60 -9.16 19.50
C SER A 205 19.60 -9.42 21.02
N THR A 206 18.73 -8.73 21.73
CA THR A 206 18.28 -9.17 23.04
C THR A 206 17.21 -10.23 22.82
N GLU A 207 17.44 -11.43 23.32
CA GLU A 207 16.56 -12.58 23.21
C GLU A 207 15.14 -12.26 23.73
N GLN A 208 14.15 -12.55 22.92
CA GLN A 208 12.76 -12.44 23.32
C GLN A 208 12.11 -13.84 23.36
N PRO A 209 11.43 -14.22 24.47
CA PRO A 209 10.90 -15.57 24.69
C PRO A 209 9.81 -16.01 23.72
N ALA A 210 9.26 -15.08 22.96
CA ALA A 210 8.04 -15.31 22.18
C ALA A 210 8.26 -16.03 20.84
N LEU A 211 9.49 -16.09 20.33
CA LEU A 211 9.85 -16.71 19.07
C LEU A 211 10.91 -17.83 19.26
N ALA A 212 10.93 -18.44 20.43
CA ALA A 212 11.90 -19.49 20.77
C ALA A 212 11.97 -20.65 19.75
N GLU A 213 10.87 -20.94 19.05
CA GLU A 213 10.86 -21.93 17.95
C GLU A 213 11.57 -21.41 16.69
N LEU A 214 11.50 -20.09 16.40
CA LEU A 214 12.28 -19.48 15.29
C LEU A 214 13.78 -19.48 15.59
N ASP A 215 14.15 -19.30 16.86
CA ASP A 215 15.55 -19.30 17.27
C ASP A 215 16.21 -20.66 17.10
N GLN A 216 15.42 -21.75 17.10
CA GLN A 216 15.91 -23.10 16.83
C GLN A 216 16.21 -23.37 15.35
N LEU A 217 15.73 -22.51 14.42
CA LEU A 217 16.06 -22.64 13.02
C LEU A 217 17.50 -22.15 12.78
N VAL A 218 18.28 -22.96 12.07
CA VAL A 218 19.66 -22.62 11.69
C VAL A 218 19.64 -21.61 10.55
N GLY A 219 20.32 -20.49 10.72
CA GLY A 219 20.35 -19.41 9.72
C GLY A 219 19.09 -18.54 9.76
N VAL A 220 18.81 -17.82 8.67
CA VAL A 220 17.63 -16.95 8.47
C VAL A 220 17.51 -15.81 9.49
N GLU A 221 18.62 -15.26 9.96
CA GLU A 221 18.64 -14.22 11.00
C GLU A 221 17.84 -12.96 10.61
N GLU A 222 17.91 -12.55 9.34
CA GLU A 222 17.13 -11.42 8.84
C GLU A 222 15.62 -11.71 8.92
N VAL A 223 15.20 -12.94 8.58
CA VAL A 223 13.80 -13.38 8.68
C VAL A 223 13.34 -13.37 10.14
N LYS A 224 14.17 -13.84 11.08
CA LYS A 224 13.87 -13.83 12.52
C LYS A 224 13.65 -12.40 13.02
N GLN A 225 14.51 -11.46 12.60
CA GLN A 225 14.41 -10.05 12.98
C GLN A 225 13.13 -9.40 12.45
N GLU A 226 12.82 -9.60 11.17
CA GLU A 226 11.59 -9.06 10.56
C GLU A 226 10.32 -9.60 11.22
N LEU A 227 10.26 -10.91 11.46
CA LEU A 227 9.10 -11.52 12.13
C LEU A 227 8.98 -11.10 13.60
N SER A 228 10.10 -10.94 14.32
CA SER A 228 10.11 -10.41 15.69
C SER A 228 9.57 -8.97 15.72
N SER A 229 9.97 -8.14 14.78
CA SER A 229 9.49 -6.78 14.65
C SER A 229 7.98 -6.72 14.39
N LEU A 230 7.46 -7.57 13.51
CA LEU A 230 6.03 -7.67 13.23
C LEU A 230 5.23 -8.11 14.49
N VAL A 231 5.69 -9.16 15.17
CA VAL A 231 5.06 -9.67 16.40
C VAL A 231 5.04 -8.59 17.50
N ASN A 232 6.15 -7.86 17.67
CA ASN A 232 6.23 -6.78 18.64
C ASN A 232 5.28 -5.63 18.32
N LEU A 233 5.20 -5.27 17.03
CA LEU A 233 4.25 -4.25 16.57
C LEU A 233 2.81 -4.63 16.92
N LEU A 234 2.39 -5.85 16.62
CA LEU A 234 1.04 -6.33 16.92
C LEU A 234 0.76 -6.36 18.43
N ARG A 235 1.73 -6.73 19.26
CA ARG A 235 1.60 -6.66 20.73
C ARG A 235 1.43 -5.24 21.24
N VAL A 236 2.19 -4.28 20.70
CA VAL A 236 2.02 -2.87 21.06
C VAL A 236 0.65 -2.34 20.63
N GLN A 237 0.19 -2.71 19.42
CA GLN A 237 -1.17 -2.34 18.98
C GLN A 237 -2.25 -2.95 19.89
N GLN A 238 -2.07 -4.18 20.37
CA GLN A 238 -2.98 -4.78 21.34
C GLN A 238 -2.99 -3.99 22.68
N MET A 239 -1.81 -3.65 23.22
CA MET A 239 -1.72 -2.83 24.44
C MET A 239 -2.38 -1.46 24.27
N ARG A 240 -2.23 -0.83 23.10
CA ARG A 240 -2.93 0.42 22.79
C ARG A 240 -4.44 0.25 22.77
N ARG A 241 -4.93 -0.85 22.18
CA ARG A 241 -6.37 -1.18 22.15
C ARG A 241 -6.92 -1.37 23.57
N GLU A 242 -6.21 -2.08 24.45
CA GLU A 242 -6.56 -2.28 25.85
C GLU A 242 -6.64 -0.96 26.63
N GLN A 243 -5.84 0.04 26.23
CA GLN A 243 -5.87 1.39 26.81
C GLN A 243 -6.82 2.36 26.10
N HIS A 244 -7.70 1.86 25.22
CA HIS A 244 -8.66 2.66 24.44
C HIS A 244 -8.01 3.76 23.61
N MET A 245 -6.78 3.51 23.11
CA MET A 245 -6.09 4.38 22.16
C MET A 245 -6.40 3.93 20.73
N PRO A 246 -6.38 4.83 19.75
CA PRO A 246 -6.45 4.46 18.35
C PRO A 246 -5.35 3.48 17.99
N VAL A 247 -5.69 2.47 17.19
CA VAL A 247 -4.74 1.49 16.64
C VAL A 247 -4.59 1.70 15.13
N THR A 248 -3.37 1.57 14.66
CA THR A 248 -3.07 1.60 13.22
C THR A 248 -3.44 0.25 12.62
N GLU A 249 -4.16 0.25 11.53
CA GLU A 249 -4.32 -0.94 10.71
C GLU A 249 -2.96 -1.27 10.07
N VAL A 250 -2.39 -2.40 10.48
CA VAL A 250 -1.10 -2.88 9.96
C VAL A 250 -1.39 -3.88 8.86
N CYS A 251 -0.81 -3.65 7.69
CA CYS A 251 -0.84 -4.63 6.61
C CYS A 251 0.05 -5.82 7.00
N CYS A 252 -0.58 -6.99 7.19
CA CYS A 252 0.11 -8.23 7.56
C CYS A 252 0.36 -9.16 6.36
N HIS A 253 0.29 -8.65 5.13
CA HIS A 253 0.60 -9.45 3.94
C HIS A 253 2.10 -9.58 3.76
N LEU A 254 2.59 -10.82 3.65
CA LEU A 254 4.01 -11.14 3.58
C LEU A 254 4.31 -11.96 2.32
N VAL A 255 5.45 -11.67 1.70
CA VAL A 255 5.99 -12.49 0.61
C VAL A 255 7.24 -13.22 1.13
N PHE A 256 7.19 -14.55 1.12
CA PHE A 256 8.34 -15.38 1.44
C PHE A 256 9.01 -15.85 0.15
N ALA A 257 10.13 -15.25 -0.20
CA ALA A 257 10.92 -15.60 -1.38
C ALA A 257 12.16 -16.43 -0.99
N GLY A 258 12.55 -17.36 -1.84
CA GLY A 258 13.75 -18.19 -1.65
C GLY A 258 13.63 -19.57 -2.31
N ASN A 259 14.73 -20.31 -2.37
CA ASN A 259 14.82 -21.63 -2.99
C ASN A 259 13.97 -22.70 -2.25
N PRO A 260 13.61 -23.80 -2.87
CA PRO A 260 12.99 -24.95 -2.19
C PRO A 260 13.82 -25.42 -1.00
N GLY A 261 13.15 -25.83 0.09
CA GLY A 261 13.84 -26.36 1.29
C GLY A 261 14.41 -25.34 2.27
N THR A 262 14.26 -24.03 2.04
CA THR A 262 14.78 -22.97 2.92
C THR A 262 13.92 -22.67 4.15
N GLY A 263 12.92 -23.51 4.44
CA GLY A 263 12.10 -23.38 5.65
C GLY A 263 10.91 -22.42 5.57
N LYS A 264 10.56 -21.85 4.39
CA LYS A 264 9.46 -20.89 4.22
C LYS A 264 8.14 -21.34 4.86
N THR A 265 7.71 -22.56 4.58
CA THR A 265 6.45 -23.13 5.12
C THR A 265 6.54 -23.33 6.64
N THR A 266 7.70 -23.72 7.15
CA THR A 266 7.93 -23.90 8.60
C THR A 266 7.80 -22.57 9.31
N VAL A 267 8.47 -21.54 8.81
CA VAL A 267 8.41 -20.17 9.32
C VAL A 267 6.98 -19.60 9.28
N ALA A 268 6.25 -19.81 8.17
CA ALA A 268 4.85 -19.38 8.04
C ALA A 268 3.95 -20.02 9.12
N ARG A 269 4.14 -21.31 9.42
CA ARG A 269 3.38 -22.01 10.47
C ARG A 269 3.71 -21.51 11.88
N ILE A 270 4.97 -21.20 12.15
CA ILE A 270 5.40 -20.62 13.43
C ILE A 270 4.75 -19.23 13.60
N LEU A 271 4.85 -18.39 12.57
CA LEU A 271 4.24 -17.07 12.58
C LEU A 271 2.72 -17.14 12.80
N ALA A 272 2.02 -18.01 12.08
CA ALA A 272 0.57 -18.17 12.23
C ALA A 272 0.17 -18.52 13.68
N ARG A 273 0.93 -19.38 14.36
CA ARG A 273 0.72 -19.71 15.77
C ARG A 273 0.96 -18.50 16.70
N GLU A 274 2.00 -17.74 16.45
CA GLU A 274 2.27 -16.52 17.22
C GLU A 274 1.21 -15.45 17.03
N LEU A 275 0.75 -15.24 15.81
CA LEU A 275 -0.36 -14.32 15.50
C LEU A 275 -1.66 -14.75 16.21
N HIS A 276 -1.95 -16.04 16.22
CA HIS A 276 -3.13 -16.55 16.98
C HIS A 276 -3.03 -16.34 18.48
N ARG A 277 -1.82 -16.33 19.07
CA ARG A 277 -1.59 -16.05 20.50
C ARG A 277 -1.77 -14.56 20.85
N ILE A 278 -1.57 -13.71 19.90
CA ILE A 278 -1.73 -12.26 20.08
C ILE A 278 -3.21 -11.85 19.96
N GLY A 279 -4.02 -12.57 19.21
CA GLY A 279 -5.46 -12.33 19.00
C GLY A 279 -5.72 -11.90 17.58
#